data_cec9cf82dd06b1fb10e9214008924ee8
#
_entry.id   cec9cf82dd06b1fb10e9214008924ee8
#
_cell.length_a   1.000
_cell.length_b   1.000
_cell.length_c   1.000
_cell.angle_alpha   90.00
_cell.angle_beta   90.00
_cell.angle_gamma   90.00
#
_symmetry.space_group_name_H-M   'P 1'
#
loop_
_entity.id
_entity.type
_entity.pdbx_description
1 polymer ?
#
loop_
_entity_poly.entity_id
_entity_poly.type
_entity_poly.pdbx_seq_one_letter_code
_entity_poly.pdbx_strand_id
1 'polypeptide(L)'
;FGRITKNLEMFLLALFLGLIRCENEEPINEQPTQTTESQIPTIPEGDVFHFQSFGKPDWDLTWTPTKLENYTGVWELRESAAPQAIPGEHMLYMTQASKYYGLSTQFDQPLVLTDKTLVLQYEVRLQDGLNCGGAYMKLFGKDNYSPDALCNETRYVIMFGPDKCGSTNKVHFIFRHKNPKNGVVEEKHMKDAPSIKSDKLTHLYTLIVRPDNTFEILIDAESVKQGNLLEDFSPSVNPPKEIDDPTDKKPEDWVDDEMMDDPNAVKPDDWDETQPEFVKDPAKLEPPEGWLVD
;
A
#
# COMPACT_ATOMS: atom_id res chain seq x y z
N PHE A 1 -16.91 26.00 11.47
CA PHE A 1 -18.01 25.46 12.29
C PHE A 1 -19.25 25.26 11.44
N GLY A 2 -19.48 24.08 10.93
CA GLY A 2 -20.68 23.70 10.19
C GLY A 2 -21.13 22.34 10.68
N ARG A 3 -22.30 22.28 11.27
CA ARG A 3 -22.97 21.09 11.79
C ARG A 3 -23.26 20.12 10.64
N ILE A 4 -22.78 18.88 10.75
CA ILE A 4 -23.23 17.75 9.95
C ILE A 4 -24.47 17.19 10.65
N THR A 5 -25.64 17.36 10.04
CA THR A 5 -26.87 16.69 10.45
C THR A 5 -26.89 15.27 9.87
N LYS A 6 -26.95 14.28 10.77
CA LYS A 6 -27.24 12.89 10.43
C LYS A 6 -28.67 12.77 9.93
N ASN A 7 -28.85 12.31 8.70
CA ASN A 7 -30.10 11.66 8.29
C ASN A 7 -29.75 10.23 7.86
N LEU A 8 -30.11 9.30 8.73
CA LEU A 8 -30.06 7.87 8.53
C LEU A 8 -31.46 7.47 8.02
N GLU A 9 -31.61 7.30 6.72
CA GLU A 9 -32.83 6.66 6.19
C GLU A 9 -32.56 5.17 5.93
N MET A 10 -33.33 4.38 6.66
CA MET A 10 -33.36 2.94 6.64
C MET A 10 -34.21 2.47 5.45
N PHE A 11 -33.62 1.83 4.44
CA PHE A 11 -34.39 1.17 3.39
C PHE A 11 -34.84 -0.22 3.85
N LEU A 12 -36.14 -0.37 3.99
CA LEU A 12 -36.81 -1.65 4.20
C LEU A 12 -36.82 -2.46 2.88
N LEU A 13 -36.22 -3.65 2.90
CA LEU A 13 -36.30 -4.61 1.80
C LEU A 13 -37.62 -5.40 1.93
N ALA A 14 -38.58 -5.14 1.06
CA ALA A 14 -39.81 -5.93 0.95
C ALA A 14 -39.62 -7.08 -0.05
N LEU A 15 -39.60 -8.31 0.46
CA LEU A 15 -39.67 -9.52 -0.36
C LEU A 15 -41.12 -9.69 -0.88
N PHE A 16 -41.32 -9.62 -2.20
CA PHE A 16 -42.55 -10.09 -2.82
C PHE A 16 -42.31 -11.46 -3.49
N LEU A 17 -42.92 -12.49 -2.95
CA LEU A 17 -43.14 -13.76 -3.64
C LEU A 17 -44.31 -13.57 -4.62
N GLY A 18 -44.02 -13.55 -5.90
CA GLY A 18 -45.04 -13.56 -6.95
C GLY A 18 -45.20 -14.95 -7.57
N LEU A 19 -46.42 -15.48 -7.49
CA LEU A 19 -46.87 -16.73 -8.12
C LEU A 19 -46.82 -16.63 -9.65
N ILE A 20 -46.26 -17.63 -10.28
CA ILE A 20 -46.25 -17.82 -11.74
C ILE A 20 -47.69 -18.09 -12.24
N ARG A 21 -48.18 -17.29 -13.13
CA ARG A 21 -49.34 -17.61 -13.95
C ARG A 21 -48.97 -17.40 -15.41
N CYS A 22 -48.98 -18.46 -16.20
CA CYS A 22 -48.89 -18.36 -17.66
C CYS A 22 -50.18 -17.83 -18.23
N GLU A 23 -50.10 -16.72 -18.98
CA GLU A 23 -51.13 -16.32 -19.92
C GLU A 23 -50.51 -15.49 -21.09
N ASN A 24 -50.71 -16.03 -22.28
CA ASN A 24 -50.79 -15.39 -23.61
C ASN A 24 -49.76 -14.39 -24.08
N GLU A 25 -49.08 -14.81 -25.15
CA GLU A 25 -48.22 -13.98 -25.97
C GLU A 25 -49.03 -12.84 -26.66
N GLU A 26 -48.77 -11.61 -26.21
CA GLU A 26 -49.08 -10.41 -26.98
C GLU A 26 -47.85 -9.97 -27.79
N PRO A 27 -48.01 -9.31 -28.94
CA PRO A 27 -46.88 -9.00 -29.81
C PRO A 27 -45.92 -8.03 -29.16
N ILE A 28 -44.63 -8.37 -29.22
CA ILE A 28 -43.49 -7.58 -28.74
C ILE A 28 -43.50 -6.24 -29.46
N ASN A 29 -43.96 -5.22 -28.77
CA ASN A 29 -43.81 -3.84 -29.19
C ASN A 29 -42.31 -3.48 -28.93
N GLU A 30 -41.48 -3.49 -29.96
CA GLU A 30 -40.10 -2.99 -29.89
C GLU A 30 -40.14 -1.51 -29.55
N GLN A 31 -40.11 -1.19 -28.27
CA GLN A 31 -39.74 0.15 -27.83
C GLN A 31 -38.31 0.42 -28.28
N PRO A 32 -38.02 1.59 -28.84
CA PRO A 32 -36.65 1.94 -29.20
C PRO A 32 -35.81 1.86 -27.93
N THR A 33 -34.76 1.04 -27.97
CA THR A 33 -33.73 0.97 -26.96
C THR A 33 -33.22 2.40 -26.76
N GLN A 34 -33.63 3.05 -25.68
CA GLN A 34 -32.97 4.26 -25.23
C GLN A 34 -31.56 3.81 -24.92
N THR A 35 -30.60 4.19 -25.76
CA THR A 35 -29.19 4.22 -25.40
C THR A 35 -29.12 5.14 -24.20
N THR A 36 -29.07 4.55 -23.01
CA THR A 36 -28.74 5.26 -21.78
C THR A 36 -27.34 5.82 -21.99
N GLU A 37 -27.24 7.13 -22.21
CA GLU A 37 -25.94 7.79 -22.14
C GLU A 37 -25.29 7.35 -20.84
N SER A 38 -24.11 6.75 -20.95
CA SER A 38 -23.29 6.34 -19.82
C SER A 38 -23.20 7.52 -18.84
N GLN A 39 -23.69 7.35 -17.62
CA GLN A 39 -23.59 8.38 -16.60
C GLN A 39 -22.12 8.43 -16.15
N ILE A 40 -21.34 9.26 -16.83
CA ILE A 40 -19.94 9.49 -16.46
C ILE A 40 -19.94 10.17 -15.09
N PRO A 41 -19.16 9.66 -14.11
CA PRO A 41 -19.01 10.30 -12.82
C PRO A 41 -18.62 11.77 -12.99
N THR A 42 -19.36 12.65 -12.34
CA THR A 42 -19.09 14.10 -12.34
C THR A 42 -18.18 14.45 -11.16
N ILE A 43 -17.50 15.59 -11.29
CA ILE A 43 -16.68 16.13 -10.19
C ILE A 43 -17.57 16.31 -8.96
N PRO A 44 -17.19 15.74 -7.78
CA PRO A 44 -17.94 15.94 -6.55
C PRO A 44 -18.03 17.42 -6.16
N GLU A 45 -19.08 17.81 -5.47
CA GLU A 45 -19.18 19.15 -4.89
C GLU A 45 -18.10 19.33 -3.81
N GLY A 46 -17.39 20.47 -3.82
CA GLY A 46 -16.36 20.82 -2.85
C GLY A 46 -15.05 21.28 -3.48
N ASP A 47 -14.02 21.40 -2.65
CA ASP A 47 -12.66 21.79 -3.08
C ASP A 47 -11.93 20.59 -3.72
N VAL A 48 -12.24 20.30 -4.97
CA VAL A 48 -11.57 19.27 -5.75
C VAL A 48 -10.41 19.88 -6.51
N PHE A 49 -9.19 19.45 -6.19
CA PHE A 49 -7.98 19.94 -6.83
C PHE A 49 -7.70 19.24 -8.18
N HIS A 50 -7.96 17.94 -8.26
CA HIS A 50 -7.81 17.14 -9.47
C HIS A 50 -8.84 16.00 -9.46
N PHE A 51 -9.42 15.72 -10.61
CA PHE A 51 -10.39 14.63 -10.79
C PHE A 51 -10.21 13.99 -12.16
N GLN A 52 -10.23 12.65 -12.21
CA GLN A 52 -10.20 11.86 -13.43
C GLN A 52 -11.14 10.66 -13.29
N SER A 53 -12.13 10.55 -14.15
CA SER A 53 -13.08 9.42 -14.15
C SER A 53 -12.69 8.30 -15.12
N PHE A 54 -11.85 8.57 -16.09
CA PHE A 54 -11.59 7.70 -17.26
C PHE A 54 -12.86 7.29 -18.04
N GLY A 55 -13.97 8.00 -17.85
CA GLY A 55 -15.23 7.73 -18.55
C GLY A 55 -15.23 8.10 -20.03
N LYS A 56 -14.18 8.78 -20.52
CA LYS A 56 -14.03 9.23 -21.92
C LYS A 56 -12.72 8.77 -22.52
N PRO A 57 -12.66 8.57 -23.85
CA PRO A 57 -11.45 8.09 -24.55
C PRO A 57 -10.34 9.14 -24.67
N ASP A 58 -10.50 10.32 -24.11
CA ASP A 58 -9.56 11.45 -24.17
C ASP A 58 -8.57 11.49 -22.98
N TRP A 59 -8.44 10.42 -22.23
CA TRP A 59 -7.56 10.34 -21.05
C TRP A 59 -6.08 10.58 -21.39
N ASP A 60 -5.64 10.20 -22.58
CA ASP A 60 -4.28 10.34 -23.09
C ASP A 60 -3.92 11.78 -23.51
N LEU A 61 -4.88 12.70 -23.53
CA LEU A 61 -4.60 14.12 -23.69
C LEU A 61 -4.03 14.75 -22.41
N THR A 62 -4.32 14.16 -21.26
CA THR A 62 -3.90 14.69 -19.94
C THR A 62 -2.94 13.77 -19.22
N TRP A 63 -2.99 12.47 -19.49
CA TRP A 63 -2.14 11.47 -18.87
C TRP A 63 -1.11 10.94 -19.85
N THR A 64 0.14 10.89 -19.43
CA THR A 64 1.29 10.47 -20.26
C THR A 64 1.85 9.14 -19.75
N PRO A 65 1.82 8.08 -20.55
CA PRO A 65 2.58 6.88 -20.27
C PRO A 65 4.09 7.16 -20.34
N THR A 66 4.87 6.57 -19.43
CA THR A 66 6.33 6.65 -19.50
C THR A 66 6.87 5.99 -20.77
N LYS A 67 7.97 6.53 -21.31
CA LYS A 67 8.62 6.04 -22.55
C LYS A 67 9.85 5.18 -22.29
N LEU A 68 10.08 4.79 -21.05
CA LEU A 68 11.22 3.94 -20.69
C LEU A 68 11.06 2.52 -21.23
N GLU A 69 12.13 1.94 -21.75
CA GLU A 69 12.14 0.65 -22.44
C GLU A 69 11.61 -0.53 -21.62
N ASN A 70 11.79 -0.50 -20.30
CA ASN A 70 11.31 -1.55 -19.41
C ASN A 70 9.84 -1.42 -19.02
N TYR A 71 9.18 -0.30 -19.36
CA TYR A 71 7.76 -0.05 -19.09
C TYR A 71 6.92 -0.40 -20.32
N THR A 72 6.84 -1.68 -20.63
CA THR A 72 6.21 -2.21 -21.84
C THR A 72 4.73 -2.55 -21.68
N GLY A 73 4.15 -2.29 -20.54
CA GLY A 73 2.73 -2.53 -20.27
C GLY A 73 1.83 -1.61 -21.09
N VAL A 74 0.78 -2.18 -21.68
CA VAL A 74 -0.17 -1.44 -22.52
C VAL A 74 -1.38 -1.04 -21.69
N TRP A 75 -1.71 0.26 -21.73
CA TRP A 75 -2.91 0.82 -21.13
C TRP A 75 -4.05 0.80 -22.14
N GLU A 76 -5.22 0.36 -21.72
CA GLU A 76 -6.42 0.39 -22.55
C GLU A 76 -7.63 0.89 -21.74
N LEU A 77 -8.43 1.76 -22.35
CA LEU A 77 -9.73 2.12 -21.83
C LEU A 77 -10.72 1.05 -22.25
N ARG A 78 -11.40 0.45 -21.28
CA ARG A 78 -12.41 -0.59 -21.52
C ARG A 78 -13.62 -0.35 -20.65
N GLU A 79 -14.76 -0.86 -21.09
CA GLU A 79 -15.94 -0.96 -20.24
C GLU A 79 -15.61 -1.81 -19.00
N SER A 80 -16.02 -1.34 -17.83
CA SER A 80 -15.79 -2.02 -16.58
C SER A 80 -16.42 -3.42 -16.59
N ALA A 81 -15.67 -4.44 -16.12
CA ALA A 81 -16.23 -5.78 -16.01
C ALA A 81 -17.34 -5.85 -14.96
N ALA A 82 -18.34 -6.69 -15.19
CA ALA A 82 -19.42 -6.89 -14.21
C ALA A 82 -18.89 -7.44 -12.85
N PRO A 83 -19.51 -7.08 -11.71
CA PRO A 83 -20.59 -6.11 -11.59
C PRO A 83 -20.13 -4.67 -11.79
N GLN A 84 -20.92 -3.86 -12.47
CA GLN A 84 -20.71 -2.43 -12.67
C GLN A 84 -21.59 -1.64 -11.71
N ALA A 85 -21.04 -0.61 -11.07
CA ALA A 85 -21.82 0.32 -10.28
C ALA A 85 -22.63 1.28 -11.17
N ILE A 86 -22.05 1.65 -12.30
CA ILE A 86 -22.66 2.54 -13.31
C ILE A 86 -22.66 1.78 -14.63
N PRO A 87 -23.83 1.51 -15.24
CA PRO A 87 -23.91 0.83 -16.53
C PRO A 87 -23.12 1.56 -17.63
N GLY A 88 -22.27 0.82 -18.34
CA GLY A 88 -21.42 1.38 -19.40
C GLY A 88 -20.22 2.18 -18.89
N GLU A 89 -19.90 2.10 -17.60
CA GLU A 89 -18.71 2.72 -17.02
C GLU A 89 -17.43 2.17 -17.65
N HIS A 90 -16.49 3.07 -17.94
CA HIS A 90 -15.18 2.71 -18.44
C HIS A 90 -14.11 2.91 -17.36
N MET A 91 -13.12 2.04 -17.39
CA MET A 91 -11.95 2.09 -16.53
C MET A 91 -10.68 1.93 -17.36
N LEU A 92 -9.57 2.43 -16.84
CA LEU A 92 -8.27 2.26 -17.46
C LEU A 92 -7.64 0.94 -17.00
N TYR A 93 -7.32 0.07 -17.93
CA TYR A 93 -6.81 -1.28 -17.69
C TYR A 93 -5.32 -1.39 -17.93
N MET A 94 -4.65 -2.10 -17.03
CA MET A 94 -3.34 -2.71 -17.22
C MET A 94 -3.56 -4.09 -17.85
N THR A 95 -3.31 -4.24 -19.15
CA THR A 95 -3.80 -5.37 -19.93
C THR A 95 -2.90 -6.60 -19.93
N GLN A 96 -1.68 -6.50 -19.43
CA GLN A 96 -0.68 -7.56 -19.51
C GLN A 96 -0.09 -7.85 -18.12
N ALA A 97 0.00 -9.13 -17.78
CA ALA A 97 0.66 -9.57 -16.56
C ALA A 97 2.20 -9.43 -16.68
N SER A 98 2.87 -9.32 -15.53
CA SER A 98 4.33 -9.28 -15.42
C SER A 98 4.99 -8.16 -16.25
N LYS A 99 4.34 -7.01 -16.33
CA LYS A 99 4.85 -5.80 -16.98
C LYS A 99 4.91 -4.64 -16.01
N TYR A 100 5.83 -3.73 -16.25
CA TYR A 100 5.82 -2.43 -15.59
C TYR A 100 4.89 -1.48 -16.32
N TYR A 101 4.15 -0.70 -15.54
CA TYR A 101 3.25 0.33 -15.99
C TYR A 101 3.60 1.64 -15.31
N GLY A 102 3.70 2.69 -16.05
CA GLY A 102 3.90 4.04 -15.54
C GLY A 102 3.00 5.00 -16.31
N LEU A 103 2.14 5.71 -15.59
CA LEU A 103 1.23 6.69 -16.15
C LEU A 103 1.22 7.90 -15.23
N SER A 104 1.29 9.08 -15.78
CA SER A 104 1.33 10.29 -14.98
C SER A 104 0.62 11.47 -15.63
N THR A 105 0.17 12.39 -14.79
CA THR A 105 -0.37 13.70 -15.19
C THR A 105 0.27 14.77 -14.34
N GLN A 106 0.33 15.98 -14.89
CA GLN A 106 0.81 17.15 -14.17
C GLN A 106 -0.37 18.03 -13.79
N PHE A 107 -0.36 18.53 -12.56
CA PHE A 107 -1.32 19.53 -12.13
C PHE A 107 -1.02 20.89 -12.77
N ASP A 108 -2.04 21.67 -13.09
CA ASP A 108 -1.90 23.01 -13.67
C ASP A 108 -1.13 23.95 -12.74
N GLN A 109 -1.24 23.74 -11.44
CA GLN A 109 -0.52 24.46 -10.41
C GLN A 109 -0.13 23.53 -9.26
N PRO A 110 0.94 23.86 -8.51
CA PRO A 110 1.37 23.06 -7.38
C PRO A 110 0.30 22.95 -6.29
N LEU A 111 0.07 21.74 -5.80
CA LEU A 111 -0.75 21.51 -4.61
C LEU A 111 0.05 21.94 -3.37
N VAL A 112 -0.44 22.96 -2.65
CA VAL A 112 0.15 23.45 -1.40
C VAL A 112 -0.72 23.02 -0.23
N LEU A 113 -0.14 22.25 0.69
CA LEU A 113 -0.86 21.62 1.81
C LEU A 113 -0.64 22.34 3.16
N THR A 114 -0.08 23.54 3.17
CA THR A 114 0.08 24.30 4.41
C THR A 114 -1.29 24.55 5.04
N ASP A 115 -1.47 24.09 6.27
CA ASP A 115 -2.71 24.18 7.04
C ASP A 115 -3.97 23.59 6.34
N LYS A 116 -3.75 22.68 5.40
CA LYS A 116 -4.82 22.00 4.66
C LYS A 116 -4.78 20.50 4.87
N THR A 117 -5.95 19.89 4.77
CA THR A 117 -6.08 18.43 4.72
C THR A 117 -5.91 17.95 3.29
N LEU A 118 -5.02 16.96 3.10
CA LEU A 118 -4.95 16.18 1.86
C LEU A 118 -5.98 15.06 1.92
N VAL A 119 -6.78 14.93 0.86
CA VAL A 119 -7.55 13.72 0.57
C VAL A 119 -7.08 13.19 -0.77
N LEU A 120 -6.47 12.02 -0.76
CA LEU A 120 -6.03 11.29 -1.95
C LEU A 120 -6.88 10.03 -2.08
N GLN A 121 -7.65 9.92 -3.16
CA GLN A 121 -8.63 8.86 -3.33
C GLN A 121 -8.61 8.31 -4.74
N TYR A 122 -8.75 6.98 -4.89
CA TYR A 122 -8.89 6.33 -6.17
C TYR A 122 -9.53 4.94 -6.05
N GLU A 123 -10.15 4.51 -7.12
CA GLU A 123 -10.72 3.17 -7.25
C GLU A 123 -9.72 2.22 -7.90
N VAL A 124 -9.62 1.01 -7.36
CA VAL A 124 -8.76 -0.07 -7.87
C VAL A 124 -9.54 -1.36 -7.92
N ARG A 125 -9.46 -2.06 -9.06
CA ARG A 125 -9.96 -3.42 -9.20
C ARG A 125 -8.82 -4.38 -9.54
N LEU A 126 -8.55 -5.32 -8.66
CA LEU A 126 -7.58 -6.40 -8.89
C LEU A 126 -8.29 -7.60 -9.51
N GLN A 127 -8.81 -7.43 -10.73
CA GLN A 127 -9.74 -8.35 -11.39
C GLN A 127 -9.24 -9.79 -11.46
N ASP A 128 -7.96 -10.00 -11.72
CA ASP A 128 -7.34 -11.33 -11.80
C ASP A 128 -6.59 -11.70 -10.51
N GLY A 129 -6.79 -10.89 -9.46
CA GLY A 129 -6.02 -10.97 -8.23
C GLY A 129 -4.66 -10.28 -8.37
N LEU A 130 -3.86 -10.34 -7.30
CA LEU A 130 -2.51 -9.81 -7.24
C LEU A 130 -1.61 -10.83 -6.55
N ASN A 131 -0.71 -11.46 -7.31
CA ASN A 131 0.25 -12.43 -6.78
C ASN A 131 1.55 -11.75 -6.36
N CYS A 132 2.12 -10.91 -7.25
CA CYS A 132 3.28 -10.08 -6.95
C CYS A 132 3.21 -8.79 -7.78
N GLY A 133 2.97 -7.68 -7.11
CA GLY A 133 2.89 -6.35 -7.71
C GLY A 133 2.23 -5.34 -6.82
N GLY A 134 2.20 -4.10 -7.28
CA GLY A 134 1.54 -3.00 -6.61
C GLY A 134 0.72 -2.17 -7.58
N ALA A 135 -0.32 -1.54 -7.05
CA ALA A 135 -1.17 -0.60 -7.78
C ALA A 135 -1.30 0.67 -6.94
N TYR A 136 -0.23 1.45 -6.90
CA TYR A 136 -0.18 2.65 -6.06
C TYR A 136 -0.21 3.94 -6.84
N MET A 137 -0.78 4.97 -6.22
CA MET A 137 -0.60 6.37 -6.63
C MET A 137 0.62 6.97 -5.96
N LYS A 138 1.35 7.79 -6.73
CA LYS A 138 2.49 8.57 -6.23
C LYS A 138 2.26 10.05 -6.50
N LEU A 139 2.47 10.89 -5.51
CA LEU A 139 2.54 12.34 -5.67
C LEU A 139 4.00 12.77 -5.78
N PHE A 140 4.31 13.59 -6.77
CA PHE A 140 5.67 14.04 -7.07
C PHE A 140 5.82 15.54 -6.79
N GLY A 141 7.02 15.94 -6.37
CA GLY A 141 7.41 17.34 -6.33
C GLY A 141 7.80 17.84 -7.72
N LYS A 142 7.65 19.14 -7.95
CA LYS A 142 7.92 19.80 -9.25
C LYS A 142 9.32 19.51 -9.81
N ASP A 143 10.32 19.45 -8.96
CA ASP A 143 11.72 19.37 -9.40
C ASP A 143 12.22 17.96 -9.71
N ASN A 144 11.40 16.94 -9.45
CA ASN A 144 11.79 15.53 -9.55
C ASN A 144 10.95 14.75 -10.55
N TYR A 145 10.23 15.41 -11.42
CA TYR A 145 9.24 14.78 -12.26
C TYR A 145 9.48 15.09 -13.74
N SER A 146 9.51 14.03 -14.54
CA SER A 146 9.43 14.06 -16.00
C SER A 146 8.49 12.95 -16.45
N PRO A 147 7.40 13.24 -17.15
CA PRO A 147 6.41 12.22 -17.54
C PRO A 147 7.04 11.13 -18.40
N ASP A 148 7.85 11.46 -19.36
CA ASP A 148 8.49 10.52 -20.28
C ASP A 148 9.52 9.60 -19.61
N ALA A 149 10.08 10.02 -18.50
CA ALA A 149 11.11 9.31 -17.74
C ALA A 149 10.64 8.83 -16.36
N LEU A 150 9.32 8.76 -16.15
CA LEU A 150 8.76 8.24 -14.91
C LEU A 150 9.16 6.78 -14.71
N CYS A 151 9.80 6.49 -13.57
CA CYS A 151 10.25 5.15 -13.23
C CYS A 151 10.11 4.88 -11.72
N ASN A 152 10.52 3.70 -11.31
CA ASN A 152 10.47 3.31 -9.91
C ASN A 152 11.38 4.16 -9.02
N GLU A 153 12.51 4.62 -9.56
CA GLU A 153 13.50 5.47 -8.90
C GLU A 153 13.10 6.95 -8.85
N THR A 154 12.06 7.36 -9.60
CA THR A 154 11.58 8.74 -9.56
C THR A 154 11.15 9.11 -8.14
N ARG A 155 11.76 10.17 -7.60
CA ARG A 155 11.54 10.59 -6.21
C ARG A 155 10.14 11.15 -6.02
N TYR A 156 9.31 10.43 -5.30
CA TYR A 156 7.96 10.86 -4.92
C TYR A 156 7.96 11.57 -3.56
N VAL A 157 6.87 12.23 -3.23
CA VAL A 157 6.60 12.82 -1.91
C VAL A 157 5.74 11.87 -1.08
N ILE A 158 4.68 11.34 -1.67
CA ILE A 158 3.77 10.37 -1.06
C ILE A 158 3.59 9.21 -2.04
N MET A 159 3.55 7.99 -1.51
CA MET A 159 3.11 6.77 -2.19
C MET A 159 2.00 6.12 -1.37
N PHE A 160 0.89 5.80 -2.02
CA PHE A 160 -0.30 5.23 -1.39
C PHE A 160 -0.96 4.18 -2.27
N GLY A 161 -1.34 3.04 -1.68
CA GLY A 161 -2.16 2.02 -2.34
C GLY A 161 -1.73 0.57 -2.08
N PRO A 162 -2.45 -0.38 -2.68
CA PRO A 162 -2.27 -1.81 -2.46
C PRO A 162 -0.97 -2.35 -3.04
N ASP A 163 -0.35 -3.26 -2.28
CA ASP A 163 0.83 -4.03 -2.66
C ASP A 163 0.73 -5.44 -2.10
N LYS A 164 1.07 -6.42 -2.94
CA LYS A 164 1.15 -7.82 -2.53
C LYS A 164 2.27 -8.51 -3.30
N CYS A 165 3.22 -9.10 -2.57
CA CYS A 165 4.25 -9.96 -3.15
C CYS A 165 4.85 -10.85 -2.07
N GLY A 166 4.76 -12.16 -2.24
CA GLY A 166 5.19 -13.13 -1.22
C GLY A 166 4.48 -12.90 0.12
N SER A 167 5.24 -12.60 1.17
CA SER A 167 4.71 -12.29 2.51
C SER A 167 4.15 -10.86 2.63
N THR A 168 4.45 -9.98 1.67
CA THR A 168 3.88 -8.62 1.64
C THR A 168 2.42 -8.69 1.22
N ASN A 169 1.53 -8.12 2.03
CA ASN A 169 0.11 -7.94 1.74
C ASN A 169 -0.38 -6.74 2.53
N LYS A 170 -0.27 -5.56 1.94
CA LYS A 170 -0.54 -4.31 2.66
C LYS A 170 -0.93 -3.15 1.75
N VAL A 171 -1.68 -2.23 2.31
CA VAL A 171 -1.89 -0.91 1.72
C VAL A 171 -0.75 -0.01 2.17
N HIS A 172 0.12 0.37 1.24
CA HIS A 172 1.21 1.29 1.53
C HIS A 172 0.69 2.69 1.82
N PHE A 173 1.27 3.32 2.83
CA PHE A 173 1.40 4.75 2.95
C PHE A 173 2.85 5.04 3.32
N ILE A 174 3.56 5.65 2.38
CA ILE A 174 4.96 6.03 2.52
C ILE A 174 5.07 7.50 2.17
N PHE A 175 5.81 8.25 2.96
CA PHE A 175 6.15 9.64 2.61
C PHE A 175 7.64 9.90 2.78
N ARG A 176 8.16 10.86 2.03
CA ARG A 176 9.54 11.30 2.15
C ARG A 176 9.62 12.50 3.08
N HIS A 177 10.46 12.37 4.10
CA HIS A 177 10.74 13.42 5.05
C HIS A 177 12.17 13.92 4.91
N LYS A 178 12.33 15.24 4.72
CA LYS A 178 13.63 15.92 4.77
C LYS A 178 13.91 16.34 6.20
N ASN A 179 14.92 15.76 6.82
CA ASN A 179 15.34 16.15 8.16
C ASN A 179 15.81 17.61 8.15
N PRO A 180 15.19 18.51 8.93
CA PRO A 180 15.51 19.94 8.88
C PRO A 180 16.89 20.27 9.43
N LYS A 181 17.53 19.38 10.22
CA LYS A 181 18.85 19.61 10.80
C LYS A 181 20.00 19.25 9.87
N ASN A 182 19.94 18.11 9.20
CA ASN A 182 21.02 17.60 8.37
C ASN A 182 20.69 17.56 6.87
N GLY A 183 19.44 17.84 6.49
CA GLY A 183 19.00 17.86 5.10
C GLY A 183 18.81 16.48 4.46
N VAL A 184 19.04 15.40 5.18
CA VAL A 184 18.86 14.02 4.70
C VAL A 184 17.39 13.76 4.44
N VAL A 185 17.10 13.14 3.28
CA VAL A 185 15.75 12.75 2.88
C VAL A 185 15.61 11.24 3.02
N GLU A 186 14.65 10.81 3.82
CA GLU A 186 14.36 9.40 4.07
C GLU A 186 12.90 9.08 3.80
N GLU A 187 12.65 7.85 3.39
CA GLU A 187 11.29 7.30 3.32
C GLU A 187 10.83 6.89 4.72
N LYS A 188 9.60 7.27 5.05
CA LYS A 188 8.92 6.91 6.28
C LYS A 188 7.77 5.99 5.92
N HIS A 189 7.86 4.73 6.35
CA HIS A 189 6.91 3.68 6.05
C HIS A 189 5.93 3.50 7.20
N MET A 190 4.64 3.50 6.90
CA MET A 190 3.60 3.25 7.91
C MET A 190 3.77 1.87 8.53
N LYS A 191 3.72 1.82 9.86
CA LYS A 191 3.67 0.58 10.65
C LYS A 191 2.25 -0.01 10.63
N ASP A 192 2.15 -1.32 10.83
CA ASP A 192 0.87 -2.03 10.97
C ASP A 192 -0.14 -1.69 9.86
N ALA A 193 0.33 -1.74 8.63
CA ALA A 193 -0.46 -1.43 7.44
C ALA A 193 -1.61 -2.44 7.27
N PRO A 194 -2.83 -1.98 6.90
CA PRO A 194 -3.94 -2.88 6.64
C PRO A 194 -3.68 -3.74 5.40
N SER A 195 -4.29 -4.93 5.37
CA SER A 195 -4.24 -5.81 4.21
C SER A 195 -5.05 -5.27 3.05
N ILE A 196 -4.67 -5.65 1.84
CA ILE A 196 -5.43 -5.32 0.63
C ILE A 196 -6.72 -6.13 0.54
N LYS A 197 -7.70 -5.66 -0.23
CA LYS A 197 -8.86 -6.45 -0.63
C LYS A 197 -8.46 -7.40 -1.78
N SER A 198 -8.92 -8.65 -1.75
CA SER A 198 -8.55 -9.68 -2.74
C SER A 198 -9.74 -10.46 -3.30
N ASP A 199 -10.94 -9.90 -3.19
CA ASP A 199 -12.21 -10.48 -3.66
C ASP A 199 -12.47 -10.23 -5.16
N LYS A 200 -11.53 -9.55 -5.85
CA LYS A 200 -11.59 -9.19 -7.28
C LYS A 200 -12.67 -8.15 -7.64
N LEU A 201 -13.22 -7.49 -6.64
CA LEU A 201 -14.14 -6.37 -6.83
C LEU A 201 -13.40 -5.04 -6.89
N THR A 202 -14.12 -4.00 -7.31
CA THR A 202 -13.63 -2.62 -7.25
C THR A 202 -13.67 -2.12 -5.81
N HIS A 203 -12.58 -1.54 -5.34
CA HIS A 203 -12.47 -0.95 -4.01
C HIS A 203 -11.98 0.48 -4.08
N LEU A 204 -12.56 1.33 -3.24
CA LEU A 204 -12.20 2.73 -3.10
C LEU A 204 -11.15 2.87 -1.98
N TYR A 205 -9.93 3.23 -2.36
CA TYR A 205 -8.84 3.51 -1.41
C TYR A 205 -8.74 5.00 -1.16
N THR A 206 -8.80 5.40 0.11
CA THR A 206 -8.73 6.82 0.51
C THR A 206 -7.67 7.01 1.58
N LEU A 207 -6.78 7.98 1.36
CA LEU A 207 -5.83 8.50 2.33
C LEU A 207 -6.21 9.92 2.70
N ILE A 208 -6.35 10.19 3.99
CA ILE A 208 -6.56 11.52 4.55
C ILE A 208 -5.35 11.86 5.42
N VAL A 209 -4.71 13.00 5.15
CA VAL A 209 -3.60 13.53 5.97
C VAL A 209 -3.97 14.94 6.41
N ARG A 210 -3.92 15.19 7.72
CA ARG A 210 -4.38 16.43 8.33
C ARG A 210 -3.20 17.32 8.80
N PRO A 211 -3.41 18.63 8.95
CA PRO A 211 -2.35 19.56 9.37
C PRO A 211 -1.76 19.27 10.77
N ASP A 212 -2.51 18.59 11.62
CA ASP A 212 -2.08 18.16 12.95
C ASP A 212 -1.20 16.89 12.94
N ASN A 213 -0.76 16.46 11.75
CA ASN A 213 -0.02 15.22 11.48
C ASN A 213 -0.82 13.93 11.73
N THR A 214 -2.11 13.98 11.94
CA THR A 214 -2.93 12.76 11.96
C THR A 214 -3.21 12.30 10.53
N PHE A 215 -3.33 10.98 10.36
CA PHE A 215 -3.75 10.39 9.10
C PHE A 215 -4.84 9.33 9.31
N GLU A 216 -5.55 9.05 8.24
CA GLU A 216 -6.57 8.02 8.21
C GLU A 216 -6.58 7.35 6.84
N ILE A 217 -6.72 6.03 6.82
CA ILE A 217 -6.90 5.23 5.62
C ILE A 217 -8.28 4.60 5.68
N LEU A 218 -9.04 4.78 4.58
CA LEU A 218 -10.32 4.13 4.41
C LEU A 218 -10.25 3.20 3.20
N ILE A 219 -10.99 2.10 3.28
CA ILE A 219 -11.30 1.23 2.15
C ILE A 219 -12.83 1.15 2.09
N ASP A 220 -13.42 1.49 0.93
CA ASP A 220 -14.86 1.53 0.74
C ASP A 220 -15.59 2.42 1.76
N ALA A 221 -14.99 3.59 2.05
CA ALA A 221 -15.43 4.55 3.06
C ALA A 221 -15.41 4.06 4.52
N GLU A 222 -14.92 2.84 4.79
CA GLU A 222 -14.71 2.33 6.15
C GLU A 222 -13.27 2.63 6.62
N SER A 223 -13.13 3.21 7.80
CA SER A 223 -11.82 3.51 8.41
C SER A 223 -11.12 2.20 8.82
N VAL A 224 -9.99 1.89 8.18
CA VAL A 224 -9.21 0.68 8.44
C VAL A 224 -7.91 0.93 9.18
N LYS A 225 -7.41 2.17 9.18
CA LYS A 225 -6.20 2.58 9.92
C LYS A 225 -6.26 4.07 10.20
N GLN A 226 -5.92 4.43 11.44
CA GLN A 226 -5.68 5.80 11.87
C GLN A 226 -4.34 5.87 12.59
N GLY A 227 -3.71 7.03 12.60
CA GLY A 227 -2.45 7.22 13.29
C GLY A 227 -1.89 8.63 13.15
N ASN A 228 -0.63 8.76 13.54
CA ASN A 228 0.11 10.01 13.52
C ASN A 228 1.44 9.84 12.74
N LEU A 229 1.78 10.80 11.90
CA LEU A 229 3.00 10.76 11.08
C LEU A 229 4.27 10.72 11.92
N LEU A 230 4.24 11.26 13.14
CA LEU A 230 5.41 11.34 14.02
C LEU A 230 5.67 10.04 14.80
N GLU A 231 4.65 9.19 14.99
CA GLU A 231 4.70 8.04 15.90
C GLU A 231 4.57 6.70 15.16
N ASP A 232 3.72 6.66 14.12
CA ASP A 232 3.31 5.40 13.47
C ASP A 232 4.13 5.04 12.22
N PHE A 233 5.32 5.63 12.08
CA PHE A 233 6.20 5.38 10.93
C PHE A 233 7.58 4.87 11.32
N SER A 234 8.21 4.13 10.40
CA SER A 234 9.57 3.63 10.50
C SER A 234 10.36 3.96 9.21
N PRO A 235 11.59 4.48 9.30
CA PRO A 235 12.21 5.06 10.51
C PRO A 235 11.38 6.18 11.12
N SER A 236 11.58 6.47 12.42
CA SER A 236 10.86 7.55 13.10
C SER A 236 11.11 8.91 12.44
N VAL A 237 10.07 9.76 12.38
CA VAL A 237 10.21 11.17 11.96
C VAL A 237 10.99 11.97 13.02
N ASN A 238 10.65 11.74 14.29
CA ASN A 238 11.36 12.36 15.39
C ASN A 238 12.75 11.72 15.53
N PRO A 239 13.82 12.50 15.75
CA PRO A 239 15.13 11.94 16.04
C PRO A 239 15.06 11.12 17.35
N PRO A 240 15.96 10.14 17.52
CA PRO A 240 16.08 9.42 18.78
C PRO A 240 16.36 10.41 19.92
N LYS A 241 15.83 10.11 21.10
CA LYS A 241 16.05 10.95 22.29
C LYS A 241 17.52 10.95 22.72
N GLU A 242 18.19 9.84 22.51
CA GLU A 242 19.59 9.61 22.82
C GLU A 242 20.28 9.10 21.58
N ILE A 243 21.50 9.50 21.38
CA ILE A 243 22.40 9.04 20.33
C ILE A 243 23.73 8.66 20.98
N ASP A 244 24.42 7.70 20.39
CA ASP A 244 25.79 7.36 20.79
C ASP A 244 26.67 8.60 20.65
N ASP A 245 27.50 8.85 21.66
CA ASP A 245 28.48 9.93 21.59
C ASP A 245 29.60 9.52 20.60
N PRO A 246 29.76 10.23 19.47
CA PRO A 246 30.79 9.88 18.49
C PRO A 246 32.23 10.07 19.02
N THR A 247 32.37 10.75 20.16
CA THR A 247 33.66 10.96 20.81
C THR A 247 33.93 9.93 21.88
N ASP A 248 32.94 9.17 22.30
CA ASP A 248 33.12 8.06 23.26
C ASP A 248 33.92 6.94 22.62
N LYS A 249 34.96 6.51 23.33
CA LYS A 249 35.82 5.43 22.88
C LYS A 249 35.94 4.41 23.99
N LYS A 250 36.01 3.14 23.60
CA LYS A 250 36.31 2.08 24.53
C LYS A 250 37.63 2.43 25.26
N PRO A 251 37.68 2.31 26.59
CA PRO A 251 38.95 2.36 27.30
C PRO A 251 39.98 1.35 26.71
N GLU A 252 41.28 1.69 26.81
CA GLU A 252 42.31 0.82 26.27
C GLU A 252 42.39 -0.56 26.95
N ASP A 253 41.88 -0.64 28.19
CA ASP A 253 41.78 -1.85 28.99
C ASP A 253 40.43 -2.58 28.91
N TRP A 254 39.56 -2.16 27.95
CA TRP A 254 38.28 -2.82 27.74
C TRP A 254 38.47 -4.23 27.19
N VAL A 255 37.88 -5.21 27.85
CA VAL A 255 37.87 -6.60 27.40
C VAL A 255 36.49 -6.91 26.80
N ASP A 256 36.48 -7.36 25.53
CA ASP A 256 35.26 -7.73 24.83
C ASP A 256 34.76 -9.14 25.16
N ASP A 257 35.63 -9.98 25.69
CA ASP A 257 35.29 -11.34 26.05
C ASP A 257 34.52 -11.40 27.37
N GLU A 258 33.36 -12.06 27.33
CA GLU A 258 32.50 -12.26 28.50
C GLU A 258 33.19 -13.12 29.59
N MET A 259 34.12 -13.99 29.17
CA MET A 259 34.93 -14.81 30.03
C MET A 259 36.40 -14.67 29.63
N MET A 260 37.28 -14.62 30.61
CA MET A 260 38.73 -14.64 30.41
C MET A 260 39.36 -15.80 31.22
N ASP A 261 40.46 -16.28 30.75
CA ASP A 261 41.22 -17.31 31.48
C ASP A 261 41.66 -16.75 32.84
N ASP A 262 41.40 -17.50 33.90
CA ASP A 262 41.90 -17.13 35.24
C ASP A 262 43.43 -17.32 35.27
N PRO A 263 44.24 -16.25 35.41
CA PRO A 263 45.68 -16.33 35.41
C PRO A 263 46.25 -17.12 36.64
N ASN A 264 45.40 -17.36 37.63
CA ASN A 264 45.77 -18.14 38.83
C ASN A 264 45.28 -19.59 38.76
N ALA A 265 44.57 -19.96 37.69
CA ALA A 265 44.12 -21.33 37.53
C ALA A 265 45.33 -22.27 37.34
N VAL A 266 45.44 -23.25 38.22
CA VAL A 266 46.48 -24.28 38.16
C VAL A 266 45.80 -25.60 37.85
N LYS A 267 46.30 -26.31 36.85
CA LYS A 267 45.81 -27.67 36.56
C LYS A 267 45.99 -28.56 37.79
N PRO A 268 44.97 -29.32 38.19
CA PRO A 268 45.09 -30.35 39.20
C PRO A 268 46.20 -31.36 38.84
N ASP A 269 46.90 -31.89 39.83
CA ASP A 269 47.98 -32.86 39.60
C ASP A 269 47.51 -34.17 38.95
N ASP A 270 46.24 -34.47 39.07
CA ASP A 270 45.56 -35.64 38.48
C ASP A 270 44.86 -35.35 37.13
N TRP A 271 45.13 -34.19 36.52
CA TRP A 271 44.59 -33.83 35.19
C TRP A 271 45.20 -34.68 34.10
N ASP A 272 44.39 -35.53 33.47
CA ASP A 272 44.82 -36.40 32.36
C ASP A 272 44.53 -35.74 31.00
N GLU A 273 45.55 -35.24 30.34
CA GLU A 273 45.47 -34.60 29.01
C GLU A 273 45.14 -35.59 27.87
N THR A 274 45.19 -36.91 28.15
CA THR A 274 44.90 -37.94 27.16
C THR A 274 43.42 -38.28 27.08
N GLN A 275 42.63 -37.80 28.04
CA GLN A 275 41.19 -37.99 28.04
C GLN A 275 40.50 -37.06 27.03
N PRO A 276 39.52 -37.54 26.26
CA PRO A 276 38.76 -36.70 25.37
C PRO A 276 37.93 -35.69 26.15
N GLU A 277 37.80 -34.48 25.62
CA GLU A 277 36.99 -33.39 26.18
C GLU A 277 35.52 -33.79 26.44
N PHE A 278 35.01 -34.71 25.61
CA PHE A 278 33.65 -35.23 25.74
C PHE A 278 33.68 -36.77 25.81
N VAL A 279 33.04 -37.33 26.82
CA VAL A 279 32.84 -38.79 26.96
C VAL A 279 31.40 -39.12 26.65
N LYS A 280 31.15 -40.16 25.86
CA LYS A 280 29.78 -40.62 25.59
C LYS A 280 29.12 -41.05 26.89
N ASP A 281 27.94 -40.45 27.17
CA ASP A 281 27.13 -40.85 28.30
C ASP A 281 26.61 -42.30 28.09
N PRO A 282 27.02 -43.25 28.93
CA PRO A 282 26.61 -44.66 28.77
C PRO A 282 25.10 -44.85 28.88
N ALA A 283 24.36 -43.94 29.53
CA ALA A 283 22.92 -43.98 29.63
C ALA A 283 22.19 -43.51 28.36
N LYS A 284 22.91 -42.88 27.40
CA LYS A 284 22.39 -42.31 26.16
C LYS A 284 22.97 -42.94 24.89
N LEU A 285 23.51 -44.14 24.99
CA LEU A 285 24.16 -44.84 23.86
C LEU A 285 23.17 -45.32 22.81
N GLU A 286 21.94 -45.51 23.18
CA GLU A 286 20.86 -45.93 22.24
C GLU A 286 19.89 -44.77 22.02
N PRO A 287 19.58 -44.41 20.75
CA PRO A 287 18.54 -43.45 20.48
C PRO A 287 17.19 -43.93 20.97
N PRO A 288 16.30 -43.07 21.45
CA PRO A 288 14.95 -43.44 21.85
C PRO A 288 14.19 -44.16 20.72
N GLU A 289 13.31 -45.06 21.08
CA GLU A 289 12.45 -45.76 20.10
C GLU A 289 11.68 -44.74 19.25
N GLY A 290 11.82 -44.80 17.91
CA GLY A 290 11.23 -43.85 16.99
C GLY A 290 12.14 -42.70 16.55
N TRP A 291 13.43 -42.67 16.97
CA TRP A 291 14.40 -41.71 16.47
C TRP A 291 14.75 -42.02 15.01
N LEU A 292 14.47 -41.09 14.09
CA LEU A 292 14.88 -41.20 12.68
C LEU A 292 16.39 -40.89 12.58
N VAL A 293 17.14 -41.86 12.14
CA VAL A 293 18.58 -41.70 11.79
C VAL A 293 18.60 -41.47 10.29
N ASP A 294 18.88 -40.24 9.83
CA ASP A 294 19.14 -39.95 8.42
C ASP A 294 20.45 -40.54 7.94
#